data_60966808b44b57dce875197f20108d23
#
_entry.id   60966808b44b57dce875197f20108d23
#
_cell.length_a   1.000
_cell.length_b   1.000
_cell.length_c   1.000
_cell.angle_alpha   90.00
_cell.angle_beta   90.00
_cell.angle_gamma   90.00
#
_symmetry.space_group_name_H-M   'P 1'
#
loop_
_entity.id
_entity.type
_entity.pdbx_description
1 polymer ?
#
loop_
_entity_poly.entity_id
_entity_poly.type
_entity_poly.pdbx_seq_one_letter_code
_entity_poly.pdbx_strand_id
1 'polypeptide(L)' 'TYGHPIVLRPVSSEDAMTADWTRLPYDVLARISTRITNSVPEVNRVVLDCTSKPPGTIEWE' A
#
# COMPACT_ATOMS: atom_id res chain seq x y z
N THR A 1 -17.87 -6.85 -10.58
CA THR A 1 -16.85 -6.53 -11.58
C THR A 1 -15.54 -7.21 -11.23
N TYR A 2 -14.93 -7.86 -12.18
CA TYR A 2 -13.67 -8.53 -11.99
C TYR A 2 -12.52 -7.54 -12.18
N GLY A 3 -11.49 -7.68 -11.36
CA GLY A 3 -10.32 -6.85 -11.43
C GLY A 3 -9.27 -7.33 -10.43
N HIS A 4 -8.17 -6.61 -10.37
CA HIS A 4 -7.06 -6.95 -9.50
C HIS A 4 -7.02 -6.01 -8.31
N PRO A 5 -6.70 -6.53 -7.12
CA PRO A 5 -6.40 -5.65 -5.99
C PRO A 5 -4.98 -5.13 -6.09
N ILE A 6 -4.78 -3.92 -5.60
CA ILE A 6 -3.45 -3.33 -5.42
C ILE A 6 -3.19 -3.20 -3.94
N VAL A 7 -2.01 -3.60 -3.51
CA VAL A 7 -1.57 -3.41 -2.14
C VAL A 7 -0.71 -2.15 -2.08
N LEU A 8 -1.14 -1.19 -1.28
CA LEU A 8 -0.40 0.02 -1.02
C LEU A 8 0.42 -0.20 0.25
N ARG A 9 1.72 -0.08 0.13
CA ARG A 9 2.62 -0.29 1.26
C ARG A 9 3.58 0.89 1.42
N PRO A 10 3.13 1.99 2.04
CA PRO A 10 4.03 3.09 2.35
C PRO A 10 4.93 2.69 3.51
N VAL A 11 6.24 2.80 3.32
CA VAL A 11 7.20 2.38 4.34
C VAL A 11 8.19 3.49 4.62
N SER A 12 8.63 3.53 5.87
CA SER A 12 9.74 4.35 6.32
C SER A 12 10.81 3.42 6.87
N SER A 13 12.05 3.61 6.45
CA SER A 13 13.13 2.72 6.84
C SER A 13 14.44 3.50 6.94
N GLU A 14 15.22 3.23 7.99
CA GLU A 14 16.57 3.77 8.11
C GLU A 14 17.61 2.81 7.53
N ASP A 15 17.25 1.54 7.44
CA ASP A 15 18.11 0.52 6.83
C ASP A 15 17.23 -0.59 6.24
N ALA A 16 17.87 -1.54 5.53
CA ALA A 16 17.15 -2.63 4.89
C ALA A 16 16.68 -3.72 5.85
N MET A 17 17.15 -3.70 7.08
CA MET A 17 16.84 -4.73 8.07
C MET A 17 15.52 -4.47 8.78
N THR A 18 15.16 -3.20 8.93
CA THR A 18 13.93 -2.82 9.63
C THR A 18 13.17 -1.80 8.78
N ALA A 19 11.87 -1.91 8.78
CA ALA A 19 10.99 -0.97 8.12
C ALA A 19 9.68 -0.91 8.88
N ASP A 20 9.12 0.28 8.97
CA ASP A 20 7.81 0.48 9.56
C ASP A 20 6.90 1.12 8.53
N TRP A 21 5.60 0.86 8.63
CA TRP A 21 4.66 1.46 7.70
C TRP A 21 4.48 2.94 8.02
N THR A 22 4.37 3.73 6.96
CA THR A 22 4.19 5.17 7.07
C THR A 22 2.72 5.49 7.26
N ARG A 23 2.41 6.29 8.29
CA ARG A 23 1.03 6.69 8.59
C ARG A 23 0.68 7.89 7.74
N LEU A 24 0.16 7.64 6.55
CA LEU A 24 -0.30 8.72 5.70
C LEU A 24 -1.65 9.24 6.19
N PRO A 25 -1.93 10.55 6.01
CA PRO A 25 -3.25 11.08 6.32
C PRO A 25 -4.34 10.35 5.55
N TYR A 26 -5.50 10.20 6.16
CA TYR A 26 -6.60 9.47 5.53
C TYR A 26 -7.05 10.09 4.20
N ASP A 27 -7.04 11.42 4.11
CA ASP A 27 -7.40 12.09 2.86
C ASP A 27 -6.42 11.81 1.73
N VAL A 28 -5.13 11.65 2.06
CA VAL A 28 -4.12 11.27 1.08
C VAL A 28 -4.36 9.83 0.61
N LEU A 29 -4.63 8.92 1.55
CA LEU A 29 -4.96 7.53 1.20
C LEU A 29 -6.18 7.46 0.29
N ALA A 30 -7.20 8.24 0.60
CA ALA A 30 -8.42 8.28 -0.21
C ALA A 30 -8.13 8.77 -1.64
N ARG A 31 -7.29 9.81 -1.77
CA ARG A 31 -6.93 10.33 -3.09
C ARG A 31 -6.10 9.36 -3.89
N ILE A 32 -5.15 8.68 -3.25
CA ILE A 32 -4.33 7.66 -3.92
C ILE A 32 -5.23 6.54 -4.44
N SER A 33 -6.12 6.03 -3.60
CA SER A 33 -7.04 4.97 -3.97
C SER A 33 -7.90 5.38 -5.17
N THR A 34 -8.48 6.58 -5.12
CA THR A 34 -9.33 7.07 -6.19
C THR A 34 -8.55 7.23 -7.49
N ARG A 35 -7.34 7.77 -7.43
CA ARG A 35 -6.52 7.95 -8.63
C ARG A 35 -6.14 6.62 -9.26
N ILE A 36 -5.77 5.63 -8.45
CA ILE A 36 -5.40 4.32 -8.98
C ILE A 36 -6.60 3.66 -9.65
N THR A 37 -7.74 3.61 -8.97
CA THR A 37 -8.91 2.93 -9.52
C THR A 37 -9.48 3.63 -10.74
N ASN A 38 -9.35 4.95 -10.82
CA ASN A 38 -9.80 5.71 -11.99
C ASN A 38 -8.84 5.64 -13.17
N SER A 39 -7.54 5.46 -12.90
CA SER A 39 -6.50 5.51 -13.93
C SER A 39 -6.15 4.14 -14.49
N VAL A 40 -6.36 3.08 -13.71
CA VAL A 40 -5.98 1.71 -14.11
C VAL A 40 -7.24 0.85 -14.14
N PRO A 41 -7.80 0.60 -15.34
CA PRO A 41 -9.09 -0.11 -15.44
C PRO A 41 -9.10 -1.51 -14.83
N GLU A 42 -7.95 -2.18 -14.79
CA GLU A 42 -7.83 -3.53 -14.25
C GLU A 42 -7.83 -3.58 -12.73
N VAL A 43 -7.73 -2.42 -12.07
CA VAL A 43 -7.68 -2.34 -10.61
C VAL A 43 -9.03 -1.90 -10.10
N ASN A 44 -9.62 -2.70 -9.24
CA ASN A 44 -10.90 -2.39 -8.63
C ASN A 44 -10.85 -2.30 -7.11
N ARG A 45 -9.68 -2.48 -6.51
CA ARG A 45 -9.54 -2.42 -5.05
C ARG A 45 -8.13 -2.02 -4.66
N VAL A 46 -8.02 -1.11 -3.71
CA VAL A 46 -6.75 -0.70 -3.12
C VAL A 46 -6.82 -1.02 -1.64
N VAL A 47 -5.83 -1.76 -1.13
CA VAL A 47 -5.74 -2.12 0.28
C VAL A 47 -4.44 -1.59 0.86
N LEU A 48 -4.45 -1.30 2.14
CA LEU A 48 -3.29 -0.78 2.85
C LEU A 48 -2.65 -1.90 3.65
N ASP A 49 -1.35 -2.13 3.42
CA ASP A 49 -0.56 -3.03 4.24
C ASP A 49 0.13 -2.21 5.33
N CYS A 50 -0.25 -2.46 6.58
CA CYS A 50 0.28 -1.74 7.73
C CYS A 50 1.15 -2.64 8.61
N THR A 51 1.85 -3.59 7.99
CA THR A 51 2.72 -4.52 8.69
C THR A 51 4.14 -3.98 8.75
N SER A 52 4.76 -4.05 9.93
CA SER A 52 6.16 -3.68 10.10
C SER A 52 7.09 -4.83 9.69
N LYS A 53 8.32 -4.48 9.38
CA LYS A 53 9.39 -5.47 9.17
C LYS A 53 10.40 -5.35 10.32
N PRO A 54 10.66 -6.41 11.10
CA PRO A 54 9.89 -7.64 11.18
C PRO A 54 8.54 -7.43 11.86
N PRO A 55 7.56 -8.33 11.80
CA PRO A 55 7.65 -9.71 11.26
C PRO A 55 7.35 -9.81 9.77
N GLY A 56 6.86 -8.76 9.13
CA GLY A 56 6.57 -8.83 7.71
C GLY A 56 7.83 -8.72 6.85
N THR A 57 7.65 -8.79 5.56
CA THR A 57 8.69 -8.56 4.56
C THR A 57 8.31 -7.36 3.71
N ILE A 58 9.30 -6.72 3.06
CA ILE A 58 9.02 -5.60 2.17
C ILE A 58 8.24 -6.09 0.96
N GLU A 59 8.61 -7.23 0.44
CA GLU A 59 7.88 -7.84 -0.67
C GLU A 59 6.88 -8.87 -0.15
N TRP A 60 5.76 -8.98 -0.83
CA TRP A 60 4.76 -9.98 -0.51
C TRP A 60 5.22 -11.35 -1.02
N GLU A 61 5.45 -12.22 -0.09
CA GLU A 61 5.85 -13.60 -0.40
C GLU A 61 5.00 -14.60 0.39
#